data_92e9ff8727e1161770aacdafc5b38e15
#
_entry.id   92e9ff8727e1161770aacdafc5b38e15
#
_cell.length_a   1.000
_cell.length_b   1.000
_cell.length_c   1.000
_cell.angle_alpha   90.00
_cell.angle_beta   90.00
_cell.angle_gamma   90.00
#
_symmetry.space_group_name_H-M   'P 1'
#
loop_
_entity.id
_entity.type
_entity.pdbx_description
1 polymer ?
#
loop_
_entity_poly.entity_id
_entity_poly.type
_entity_poly.pdbx_seq_one_letter_code
_entity_poly.pdbx_strand_id
1 'polypeptide(L)'
;FEVIVKSDNVCLAFLYKGINTMDSMVGYKNDKYLYFGRCAAKLDDVANFIPARITGLVMIAAAYFVNLDAKRGWKTFCRDRYTHVSPNSAMTESVAAGALNIQLGGGHFYFGKWVHKDTIGDDIRPVKAEDIVTTNNLLYMTAILSLILFALIYLLRIFPVV
;
A
#
# COMPACT_ATOMS: atom_id res chain seq x y z
N PHE A 1 -1.25 -28.79 19.49
CA PHE A 1 -0.27 -27.85 18.88
C PHE A 1 -0.86 -27.14 17.65
N GLU A 2 -1.56 -27.83 16.74
CA GLU A 2 -2.23 -27.27 15.57
C GLU A 2 -3.32 -26.24 15.91
N VAL A 3 -4.10 -26.47 16.96
CA VAL A 3 -5.17 -25.56 17.40
C VAL A 3 -4.59 -24.24 17.93
N ILE A 4 -3.47 -24.28 18.64
CA ILE A 4 -2.78 -23.10 19.18
C ILE A 4 -2.23 -22.24 18.01
N VAL A 5 -1.56 -22.87 17.02
CA VAL A 5 -1.03 -22.16 15.85
C VAL A 5 -2.16 -21.51 15.01
N LYS A 6 -3.34 -22.16 14.94
CA LYS A 6 -4.51 -21.58 14.26
C LYS A 6 -5.11 -20.39 15.03
N SER A 7 -5.16 -20.46 16.36
CA SER A 7 -5.68 -19.37 17.19
C SER A 7 -4.78 -18.14 17.15
N ASP A 8 -3.46 -18.32 17.16
CA ASP A 8 -2.49 -17.23 17.14
C ASP A 8 -2.57 -16.43 15.83
N ASN A 9 -2.74 -17.11 14.69
CA ASN A 9 -2.89 -16.42 13.40
C ASN A 9 -4.18 -15.59 13.33
N VAL A 10 -5.28 -16.08 13.91
CA VAL A 10 -6.55 -15.35 14.00
C VAL A 10 -6.40 -14.13 14.92
N CYS A 11 -5.77 -14.31 16.09
CA CYS A 11 -5.49 -13.20 17.02
C CYS A 11 -4.62 -12.12 16.37
N LEU A 12 -3.59 -12.49 15.62
CA LEU A 12 -2.74 -11.56 14.90
C LEU A 12 -3.50 -10.78 13.82
N ALA A 13 -4.40 -11.44 13.08
CA ALA A 13 -5.24 -10.79 12.08
C ALA A 13 -6.20 -9.76 12.72
N PHE A 14 -6.83 -10.10 13.85
CA PHE A 14 -7.66 -9.15 14.60
C PHE A 14 -6.86 -8.00 15.21
N LEU A 15 -5.67 -8.27 15.73
CA LEU A 15 -4.77 -7.26 16.25
C LEU A 15 -4.38 -6.27 15.14
N TYR A 16 -3.95 -6.76 13.97
CA TYR A 16 -3.63 -5.93 12.82
C TYR A 16 -4.84 -5.07 12.39
N LYS A 17 -6.03 -5.69 12.28
CA LYS A 17 -7.25 -4.97 11.93
C LYS A 17 -7.62 -3.93 12.99
N GLY A 18 -7.42 -4.24 14.27
CA GLY A 18 -7.63 -3.31 15.38
C GLY A 18 -6.72 -2.08 15.29
N ILE A 19 -5.42 -2.27 15.02
CA ILE A 19 -4.44 -1.19 14.82
C ILE A 19 -4.86 -0.29 13.66
N ASN A 20 -5.16 -0.88 12.50
CA ASN A 20 -5.57 -0.14 11.30
C ASN A 20 -6.89 0.62 11.52
N THR A 21 -7.88 0.01 12.22
CA THR A 21 -9.13 0.68 12.55
C THR A 21 -8.90 1.85 13.52
N MET A 22 -8.04 1.68 14.51
CA MET A 22 -7.70 2.71 15.47
C MET A 22 -7.04 3.91 14.79
N ASP A 23 -6.09 3.69 13.88
CA ASP A 23 -5.49 4.76 13.08
C ASP A 23 -6.54 5.49 12.24
N SER A 24 -7.41 4.75 11.55
CA SER A 24 -8.48 5.32 10.71
C SER A 24 -9.49 6.17 11.51
N MET A 25 -9.70 5.88 12.78
CA MET A 25 -10.65 6.61 13.63
C MET A 25 -10.02 7.82 14.34
N VAL A 26 -8.78 7.72 14.80
CA VAL A 26 -8.18 8.74 15.67
C VAL A 26 -6.79 9.20 15.22
N GLY A 27 -6.18 8.60 14.19
CA GLY A 27 -4.83 8.92 13.71
C GLY A 27 -4.70 10.29 13.04
N TYR A 28 -5.78 11.06 12.93
CA TYR A 28 -5.79 12.37 12.28
C TYR A 28 -5.10 13.43 13.14
N LYS A 29 -4.31 14.29 12.48
CA LYS A 29 -3.66 15.47 13.10
C LYS A 29 -4.68 16.60 13.28
N ASN A 30 -5.62 16.43 14.19
CA ASN A 30 -6.52 17.50 14.63
C ASN A 30 -6.29 17.81 16.12
N ASP A 31 -6.73 18.98 16.59
CA ASP A 31 -6.49 19.45 17.95
C ASP A 31 -7.02 18.48 19.01
N LYS A 32 -8.11 17.77 18.72
CA LYS A 32 -8.76 16.83 19.64
C LYS A 32 -7.95 15.55 19.85
N TYR A 33 -7.30 15.04 18.81
CA TYR A 33 -6.63 13.72 18.82
C TYR A 33 -5.12 13.79 18.61
N LEU A 34 -4.52 15.00 18.62
CA LEU A 34 -3.13 15.23 18.26
C LEU A 34 -2.14 14.31 19.01
N TYR A 35 -2.34 14.13 20.30
CA TYR A 35 -1.44 13.28 21.11
C TYR A 35 -1.87 11.82 21.16
N PHE A 36 -3.16 11.57 21.35
CA PHE A 36 -3.72 10.21 21.44
C PHE A 36 -3.62 9.48 20.08
N GLY A 37 -4.01 10.15 18.99
CA GLY A 37 -3.97 9.59 17.64
C GLY A 37 -2.55 9.35 17.12
N ARG A 38 -1.56 10.08 17.64
CA ARG A 38 -0.16 9.88 17.25
C ARG A 38 0.38 8.49 17.58
N CYS A 39 -0.08 7.89 18.67
CA CYS A 39 0.28 6.52 19.03
C CYS A 39 -0.34 5.53 18.03
N ALA A 40 -1.63 5.70 17.70
CA ALA A 40 -2.32 4.87 16.72
C ALA A 40 -1.65 4.93 15.34
N ALA A 41 -1.35 6.13 14.83
CA ALA A 41 -0.68 6.32 13.55
C ALA A 41 0.72 5.66 13.51
N LYS A 42 1.50 5.78 14.58
CA LYS A 42 2.81 5.14 14.65
C LYS A 42 2.73 3.61 14.71
N LEU A 43 1.74 3.05 15.42
CA LEU A 43 1.53 1.61 15.46
C LEU A 43 1.13 1.08 14.08
N ASP A 44 0.25 1.80 13.38
CA ASP A 44 -0.14 1.46 12.01
C ASP A 44 1.06 1.54 11.04
N ASP A 45 1.88 2.58 11.15
CA ASP A 45 3.11 2.69 10.35
C ASP A 45 4.07 1.50 10.56
N VAL A 46 4.23 1.04 11.80
CA VAL A 46 5.07 -0.13 12.11
C VAL A 46 4.43 -1.42 11.59
N ALA A 47 3.13 -1.62 11.82
CA ALA A 47 2.42 -2.82 11.37
C ALA A 47 2.41 -2.95 9.85
N ASN A 48 2.31 -1.85 9.12
CA ASN A 48 2.30 -1.80 7.66
C ASN A 48 3.69 -1.71 7.03
N PHE A 49 4.76 -1.59 7.81
CA PHE A 49 6.11 -1.35 7.26
C PHE A 49 6.57 -2.44 6.30
N ILE A 50 6.48 -3.71 6.68
CA ILE A 50 6.84 -4.86 5.84
C ILE A 50 5.76 -5.13 4.78
N PRO A 51 4.47 -5.21 5.12
CA PRO A 51 3.41 -5.44 4.14
C PRO A 51 3.42 -4.45 2.97
N ALA A 52 3.58 -3.15 3.21
CA ALA A 52 3.59 -2.14 2.15
C ALA A 52 4.72 -2.37 1.12
N ARG A 53 5.89 -2.79 1.58
CA ARG A 53 7.04 -3.06 0.70
C ARG A 53 6.83 -4.31 -0.13
N ILE A 54 6.34 -5.39 0.48
CA ILE A 54 6.00 -6.63 -0.24
C ILE A 54 4.91 -6.31 -1.27
N THR A 55 3.86 -5.60 -0.89
CA THR A 55 2.78 -5.23 -1.80
C THR A 55 3.27 -4.39 -2.97
N GLY A 56 4.15 -3.41 -2.73
CA GLY A 56 4.74 -2.61 -3.81
C GLY A 56 5.51 -3.46 -4.82
N LEU A 57 6.32 -4.42 -4.34
CA LEU A 57 7.07 -5.34 -5.21
C LEU A 57 6.15 -6.27 -6.01
N VAL A 58 5.14 -6.87 -5.34
CA VAL A 58 4.16 -7.73 -5.99
C VAL A 58 3.33 -6.93 -7.02
N MET A 59 3.01 -5.67 -6.72
CA MET A 59 2.27 -4.79 -7.62
C MET A 59 3.05 -4.45 -8.89
N ILE A 60 4.39 -4.32 -8.80
CA ILE A 60 5.25 -4.17 -9.97
C ILE A 60 5.19 -5.43 -10.86
N ALA A 61 5.25 -6.61 -10.27
CA ALA A 61 5.05 -7.85 -11.01
C ALA A 61 3.63 -7.93 -11.61
N ALA A 62 2.60 -7.56 -10.86
CA ALA A 62 1.21 -7.50 -11.32
C ALA A 62 1.06 -6.57 -12.53
N ALA A 63 1.73 -5.41 -12.54
CA ALA A 63 1.69 -4.47 -13.65
C ALA A 63 2.12 -5.12 -14.98
N TYR A 64 3.11 -6.02 -14.95
CA TYR A 64 3.52 -6.78 -16.12
C TYR A 64 2.39 -7.69 -16.64
N PHE A 65 1.68 -8.40 -15.75
CA PHE A 65 0.61 -9.32 -16.15
C PHE A 65 -0.66 -8.61 -16.67
N VAL A 66 -0.90 -7.37 -16.27
CA VAL A 66 -2.02 -6.56 -16.76
C VAL A 66 -1.61 -5.60 -17.90
N ASN A 67 -0.47 -5.84 -18.54
CA ASN A 67 0.07 -5.06 -19.67
C ASN A 67 0.25 -3.56 -19.38
N LEU A 68 0.63 -3.22 -18.15
CA LEU A 68 1.04 -1.88 -17.77
C LEU A 68 2.57 -1.73 -17.80
N ASP A 69 3.06 -0.50 -17.71
CA ASP A 69 4.51 -0.22 -17.72
C ASP A 69 5.17 -0.57 -16.38
N ALA A 70 5.42 -1.86 -16.16
CA ALA A 70 6.08 -2.36 -14.94
C ALA A 70 7.49 -1.76 -14.75
N LYS A 71 8.22 -1.47 -15.84
CA LYS A 71 9.57 -0.89 -15.79
C LYS A 71 9.49 0.54 -15.24
N ARG A 72 8.53 1.32 -15.70
CA ARG A 72 8.32 2.67 -15.20
C ARG A 72 7.74 2.64 -13.78
N GLY A 73 6.85 1.70 -13.48
CA GLY A 73 6.38 1.43 -12.11
C GLY A 73 7.54 1.19 -11.14
N TRP A 74 8.52 0.36 -11.51
CA TRP A 74 9.73 0.14 -10.73
C TRP A 74 10.58 1.40 -10.56
N LYS A 75 10.80 2.15 -11.64
CA LYS A 75 11.59 3.40 -11.61
C LYS A 75 10.95 4.44 -10.67
N THR A 76 9.65 4.64 -10.79
CA THR A 76 8.89 5.57 -9.95
C THR A 76 8.86 5.10 -8.51
N PHE A 77 8.66 3.81 -8.25
CA PHE A 77 8.75 3.23 -6.92
C PHE A 77 10.12 3.52 -6.26
N CYS A 78 11.22 3.31 -6.96
CA CYS A 78 12.55 3.57 -6.40
C CYS A 78 12.78 5.05 -6.07
N ARG A 79 12.19 5.97 -6.84
CA ARG A 79 12.34 7.42 -6.69
C ARG A 79 11.39 7.98 -5.62
N ASP A 80 10.10 7.63 -5.70
CA ASP A 80 9.01 8.38 -5.02
C ASP A 80 8.41 7.66 -3.81
N ARG A 81 8.82 6.42 -3.50
CA ARG A 81 8.23 5.61 -2.41
C ARG A 81 8.27 6.23 -1.00
N TYR A 82 9.02 7.29 -0.80
CA TYR A 82 9.15 8.00 0.48
C TYR A 82 8.62 9.43 0.45
N THR A 83 7.88 9.80 -0.58
CA THR A 83 7.37 11.17 -0.76
C THR A 83 6.31 11.54 0.26
N HIS A 84 5.54 10.59 0.80
CA HIS A 84 4.52 10.85 1.81
C HIS A 84 5.05 10.91 3.23
N VAL A 85 4.27 11.56 4.11
CA VAL A 85 4.56 11.64 5.57
C VAL A 85 4.54 10.25 6.21
N SER A 86 3.60 9.37 5.81
CA SER A 86 3.64 7.97 6.20
C SER A 86 4.67 7.21 5.35
N PRO A 87 5.53 6.40 5.96
CA PRO A 87 6.56 5.64 5.24
C PRO A 87 5.98 4.51 4.36
N ASN A 88 4.67 4.31 4.39
CA ASN A 88 3.97 3.20 3.75
C ASN A 88 3.09 3.61 2.57
N SER A 89 2.46 4.80 2.63
CA SER A 89 1.46 5.23 1.64
C SER A 89 2.00 5.30 0.22
N ALA A 90 3.14 5.93 0.02
CA ALA A 90 3.71 6.12 -1.30
C ALA A 90 4.26 4.83 -1.94
N MET A 91 4.35 3.71 -1.20
CA MET A 91 4.87 2.44 -1.72
C MET A 91 4.05 1.93 -2.91
N THR A 92 2.75 1.83 -2.76
CA THR A 92 1.84 1.36 -3.82
C THR A 92 1.42 2.47 -4.77
N GLU A 93 1.24 3.70 -4.27
CA GLU A 93 0.88 4.86 -5.09
C GLU A 93 1.95 5.16 -6.15
N SER A 94 3.24 5.06 -5.78
CA SER A 94 4.33 5.28 -6.73
C SER A 94 4.39 4.21 -7.84
N VAL A 95 4.07 2.96 -7.52
CA VAL A 95 3.96 1.90 -8.52
C VAL A 95 2.80 2.19 -9.47
N ALA A 96 1.62 2.54 -8.94
CA ALA A 96 0.45 2.84 -9.75
C ALA A 96 0.70 4.04 -10.68
N ALA A 97 1.22 5.15 -10.13
CA ALA A 97 1.54 6.34 -10.90
C ALA A 97 2.49 6.03 -12.05
N GLY A 98 3.58 5.31 -11.78
CA GLY A 98 4.55 4.93 -12.79
C GLY A 98 3.99 3.96 -13.83
N ALA A 99 3.28 2.92 -13.40
CA ALA A 99 2.73 1.90 -14.29
C ALA A 99 1.62 2.44 -15.21
N LEU A 100 0.85 3.42 -14.73
CA LEU A 100 -0.19 4.10 -15.49
C LEU A 100 0.31 5.32 -16.28
N ASN A 101 1.56 5.71 -16.12
CA ASN A 101 2.13 6.91 -16.76
C ASN A 101 1.40 8.20 -16.41
N ILE A 102 1.00 8.38 -15.16
CA ILE A 102 0.29 9.54 -14.63
C ILE A 102 1.03 10.14 -13.44
N GLN A 103 0.71 11.40 -13.14
CA GLN A 103 1.15 12.05 -11.93
C GLN A 103 0.01 12.11 -10.91
N LEU A 104 0.29 11.78 -9.66
CA LEU A 104 -0.61 11.87 -8.53
C LEU A 104 -0.13 12.94 -7.55
N GLY A 105 -1.01 13.44 -6.69
CA GLY A 105 -0.70 14.48 -5.70
C GLY A 105 -0.76 15.89 -6.28
N GLY A 106 0.14 16.75 -5.84
CA GLY A 106 0.13 18.18 -6.19
C GLY A 106 -0.74 19.02 -5.27
N GLY A 107 -0.71 20.34 -5.48
CA GLY A 107 -1.46 21.27 -4.65
C GLY A 107 -2.95 21.27 -4.98
N HIS A 108 -3.78 21.36 -3.94
CA HIS A 108 -5.24 21.47 -4.09
C HIS A 108 -5.86 22.28 -2.95
N PHE A 109 -7.08 22.77 -3.19
CA PHE A 109 -7.84 23.45 -2.16
C PHE A 109 -8.50 22.45 -1.21
N TYR A 110 -8.24 22.59 0.10
CA TYR A 110 -8.85 21.82 1.16
C TYR A 110 -9.54 22.75 2.14
N PHE A 111 -10.87 22.69 2.24
CA PHE A 111 -11.70 23.63 3.03
C PHE A 111 -11.34 25.11 2.77
N GLY A 112 -11.19 25.49 1.51
CA GLY A 112 -10.86 26.88 1.09
C GLY A 112 -9.40 27.31 1.32
N LYS A 113 -8.55 26.45 1.85
CA LYS A 113 -7.12 26.69 2.00
C LYS A 113 -6.32 25.89 0.97
N TRP A 114 -5.35 26.55 0.34
CA TRP A 114 -4.43 25.87 -0.56
C TRP A 114 -3.48 24.99 0.24
N VAL A 115 -3.47 23.69 -0.03
CA VAL A 115 -2.55 22.72 0.58
C VAL A 115 -1.64 22.19 -0.51
N HIS A 116 -0.34 22.40 -0.34
CA HIS A 116 0.67 21.81 -1.19
C HIS A 116 0.92 20.36 -0.75
N LYS A 117 0.88 19.43 -1.70
CA LYS A 117 1.35 18.04 -1.52
C LYS A 117 2.37 17.75 -2.59
N ASP A 118 3.38 16.99 -2.22
CA ASP A 118 4.37 16.51 -3.16
C ASP A 118 3.71 15.64 -4.23
N THR A 119 4.29 15.65 -5.43
CA THR A 119 3.80 14.84 -6.54
C THR A 119 4.50 13.50 -6.60
N ILE A 120 3.77 12.48 -7.04
CA ILE A 120 4.25 11.11 -7.24
C ILE A 120 4.04 10.75 -8.71
N GLY A 121 5.06 10.22 -9.36
CA GLY A 121 5.02 9.91 -10.79
C GLY A 121 5.40 11.09 -11.67
N ASP A 122 5.30 10.87 -12.96
CA ASP A 122 5.65 11.85 -13.99
C ASP A 122 4.38 12.29 -14.73
N ASP A 123 4.26 13.60 -15.05
CA ASP A 123 3.14 14.15 -15.82
C ASP A 123 3.32 13.82 -17.31
N ILE A 124 3.04 12.58 -17.68
CA ILE A 124 3.16 12.11 -19.06
C ILE A 124 1.86 12.22 -19.80
N ARG A 125 0.75 11.97 -19.12
CA ARG A 125 -0.59 12.10 -19.61
C ARG A 125 -1.57 12.50 -18.51
N PRO A 126 -2.68 13.16 -18.85
CA PRO A 126 -3.71 13.46 -17.87
C PRO A 126 -4.37 12.19 -17.33
N VAL A 127 -4.81 12.25 -16.08
CA VAL A 127 -5.64 11.23 -15.46
C VAL A 127 -7.00 11.16 -16.13
N LYS A 128 -7.51 9.95 -16.37
CA LYS A 128 -8.80 9.68 -17.00
C LYS A 128 -9.66 8.80 -16.10
N ALA A 129 -10.98 8.82 -16.32
CA ALA A 129 -11.92 7.99 -15.57
C ALA A 129 -11.64 6.48 -15.76
N GLU A 130 -11.16 6.07 -16.93
CA GLU A 130 -10.80 4.70 -17.25
C GLU A 130 -9.61 4.18 -16.41
N ASP A 131 -8.80 5.08 -15.87
CA ASP A 131 -7.68 4.72 -14.99
C ASP A 131 -8.16 4.07 -13.70
N ILE A 132 -9.39 4.36 -13.26
CA ILE A 132 -10.01 3.70 -12.11
C ILE A 132 -10.17 2.20 -12.40
N VAL A 133 -10.68 1.84 -13.56
CA VAL A 133 -10.86 0.44 -13.95
C VAL A 133 -9.51 -0.26 -14.09
N THR A 134 -8.55 0.41 -14.72
CA THR A 134 -7.18 -0.12 -14.90
C THR A 134 -6.47 -0.32 -13.57
N THR A 135 -6.62 0.61 -12.64
CA THR A 135 -6.09 0.49 -11.27
C THR A 135 -6.74 -0.65 -10.50
N ASN A 136 -8.06 -0.86 -10.66
CA ASN A 136 -8.75 -1.99 -10.06
C ASN A 136 -8.24 -3.33 -10.62
N ASN A 137 -7.98 -3.43 -11.92
CA ASN A 137 -7.40 -4.63 -12.51
C ASN A 137 -5.99 -4.89 -11.94
N LEU A 138 -5.18 -3.85 -11.77
CA LEU A 138 -3.87 -3.93 -11.14
C LEU A 138 -3.99 -4.40 -9.68
N LEU A 139 -4.96 -3.88 -8.92
CA LEU A 139 -5.24 -4.28 -7.54
C LEU A 139 -5.64 -5.75 -7.45
N TYR A 140 -6.56 -6.22 -8.29
CA TYR A 140 -6.99 -7.63 -8.29
C TYR A 140 -5.84 -8.57 -8.67
N MET A 141 -5.04 -8.23 -9.67
CA MET A 141 -3.86 -9.02 -10.02
C MET A 141 -2.84 -9.05 -8.88
N THR A 142 -2.62 -7.92 -8.21
CA THR A 142 -1.75 -7.84 -7.03
C THR A 142 -2.25 -8.74 -5.91
N ALA A 143 -3.56 -8.76 -5.66
CA ALA A 143 -4.17 -9.63 -4.64
C ALA A 143 -4.00 -11.12 -4.99
N ILE A 144 -4.23 -11.50 -6.24
CA ILE A 144 -4.04 -12.88 -6.72
C ILE A 144 -2.58 -13.32 -6.56
N LEU A 145 -1.62 -12.51 -7.01
CA LEU A 145 -0.20 -12.83 -6.88
C LEU A 145 0.24 -12.90 -5.41
N SER A 146 -0.28 -12.02 -4.56
CA SER A 146 -0.01 -12.06 -3.12
C SER A 146 -0.56 -13.35 -2.50
N LEU A 147 -1.78 -13.76 -2.86
CA LEU A 147 -2.37 -15.00 -2.38
C LEU A 147 -1.52 -16.21 -2.80
N ILE A 148 -1.09 -16.28 -4.06
CA ILE A 148 -0.21 -17.33 -4.57
C ILE A 148 1.11 -17.34 -3.79
N LEU A 149 1.75 -16.18 -3.61
CA LEU A 149 3.01 -16.05 -2.88
C LEU A 149 2.90 -16.60 -1.45
N PHE A 150 1.88 -16.16 -0.71
CA PHE A 150 1.69 -16.61 0.67
C PHE A 150 1.26 -18.08 0.76
N ALA A 151 0.46 -18.57 -0.19
CA ALA A 151 0.12 -19.99 -0.27
C ALA A 151 1.36 -20.87 -0.52
N LEU A 152 2.25 -20.44 -1.42
CA LEU A 152 3.52 -21.14 -1.66
C LEU A 152 4.42 -21.16 -0.42
N ILE A 153 4.56 -20.00 0.26
CA ILE A 153 5.35 -19.93 1.52
C ILE A 153 4.76 -20.86 2.57
N TYR A 154 3.43 -20.92 2.68
CA TYR A 154 2.75 -21.80 3.62
C TYR A 154 2.98 -23.26 3.30
N LEU A 155 2.88 -23.67 2.03
CA LEU A 155 3.14 -25.04 1.58
C LEU A 155 4.59 -25.48 1.83
N LEU A 156 5.57 -24.61 1.53
CA LEU A 156 6.98 -24.88 1.80
C LEU A 156 7.28 -25.04 3.30
N ARG A 157 6.52 -24.36 4.16
CA ARG A 157 6.63 -24.53 5.61
C ARG A 157 6.08 -25.89 6.11
N ILE A 158 5.01 -26.39 5.46
CA ILE A 158 4.38 -27.67 5.83
C ILE A 158 5.16 -28.86 5.27
N PHE A 159 5.65 -28.72 4.04
CA PHE A 159 6.41 -29.75 3.33
C PHE A 159 7.85 -29.26 3.14
N PRO A 160 8.69 -29.27 4.19
CA PRO A 160 10.09 -28.92 4.03
C PRO A 160 10.71 -29.87 2.99
N VAL A 161 11.33 -29.28 1.96
CA VAL A 161 12.09 -30.07 0.98
C VAL A 161 13.26 -30.68 1.74
N VAL A 162 13.22 -32.02 1.92
CA VAL A 162 14.30 -32.83 2.54
C VAL A 162 15.44 -32.92 1.55
#